data_ee9eb78015c63c2f9cda29ba6d99daf8
#
_entry.id   ee9eb78015c63c2f9cda29ba6d99daf8
#
_cell.length_a   1.000
_cell.length_b   1.000
_cell.length_c   1.000
_cell.angle_alpha   90.00
_cell.angle_beta   90.00
_cell.angle_gamma   90.00
#
_symmetry.space_group_name_H-M   'P 1'
#
loop_
_entity.id
_entity.type
_entity.pdbx_description
1 polymer ?
#
loop_
_entity_poly.entity_id
_entity_poly.type
_entity_poly.pdbx_seq_one_letter_code
_entity_poly.pdbx_strand_id
1 'polypeptide(L)'
;MQKKLSIGIFGFGQTGKIVVGEFLNALDMDVKWVVKQQLAQPEPLSNYFATSNKHAQLIGIRHLNKDFFDDNPVDIIVDFSGETGVYYYQNAVLGGSKVVSAISQYTDKELQRLKDYAQHTAVLYSPNITIGINFVMVASKLMRKIAPHADIEIVEEHFRHKKEISGTARRLAQALDIDEETHINSIRVGGIIGKHEVIFGLPNQTIRVVHESINRAAFGQGALFACRQIANSANGLYSMEQLISQNIANMALDLAS
;
A
#
# COMPACT_ATOMS: atom_id res chain seq x y z
N MET A 1 -19.07 -15.05 15.55
CA MET A 1 -18.23 -13.88 15.28
C MET A 1 -17.12 -14.31 14.34
N GLN A 2 -16.90 -13.60 13.25
CA GLN A 2 -15.80 -13.90 12.33
C GLN A 2 -14.46 -13.67 13.06
N LYS A 3 -13.50 -14.60 12.90
CA LYS A 3 -12.16 -14.48 13.50
C LYS A 3 -11.49 -13.20 12.95
N LYS A 4 -11.00 -12.33 13.83
CA LYS A 4 -10.21 -11.15 13.42
C LYS A 4 -8.86 -11.60 12.88
N LEU A 5 -8.35 -10.89 11.88
CA LEU A 5 -6.97 -11.08 11.42
C LEU A 5 -6.00 -10.46 12.42
N SER A 6 -5.04 -11.25 12.89
CA SER A 6 -3.96 -10.77 13.76
C SER A 6 -2.87 -10.07 12.93
N ILE A 7 -2.48 -8.88 13.37
CA ILE A 7 -1.64 -7.97 12.59
C ILE A 7 -0.39 -7.56 13.38
N GLY A 8 0.77 -7.68 12.74
CA GLY A 8 2.01 -7.05 13.16
C GLY A 8 2.36 -5.91 12.19
N ILE A 9 2.78 -4.75 12.70
CA ILE A 9 3.09 -3.59 11.87
C ILE A 9 4.55 -3.18 12.06
N PHE A 10 5.29 -3.05 10.97
CA PHE A 10 6.60 -2.42 10.93
C PHE A 10 6.49 -0.96 10.51
N GLY A 11 7.00 -0.07 11.35
CA GLY A 11 7.01 1.37 11.13
C GLY A 11 6.07 2.16 12.04
N PHE A 12 6.65 3.12 12.78
CA PHE A 12 5.94 4.02 13.70
C PHE A 12 6.39 5.47 13.52
N GLY A 13 6.74 5.84 12.29
CA GLY A 13 6.99 7.22 11.86
C GLY A 13 5.69 8.00 11.65
N GLN A 14 5.76 9.15 10.97
CA GLN A 14 4.57 10.00 10.74
C GLN A 14 3.43 9.24 10.03
N THR A 15 3.74 8.55 8.95
CA THR A 15 2.73 7.76 8.20
C THR A 15 2.35 6.49 8.98
N GLY A 16 3.35 5.77 9.54
CA GLY A 16 3.10 4.54 10.28
C GLY A 16 2.14 4.72 11.46
N LYS A 17 2.24 5.82 12.22
CA LYS A 17 1.28 6.14 13.30
C LYS A 17 -0.15 6.26 12.79
N ILE A 18 -0.36 6.92 11.65
CA ILE A 18 -1.70 7.08 11.06
C ILE A 18 -2.23 5.71 10.62
N VAL A 19 -1.38 4.90 9.97
CA VAL A 19 -1.73 3.53 9.56
C VAL A 19 -2.11 2.67 10.77
N VAL A 20 -1.32 2.70 11.85
CA VAL A 20 -1.63 1.99 13.09
C VAL A 20 -3.00 2.42 13.64
N GLY A 21 -3.31 3.71 13.63
CA GLY A 21 -4.62 4.22 14.05
C GLY A 21 -5.79 3.64 13.23
N GLU A 22 -5.64 3.55 11.91
CA GLU A 22 -6.66 2.93 11.04
C GLU A 22 -6.85 1.44 11.36
N PHE A 23 -5.77 0.70 11.62
CA PHE A 23 -5.84 -0.71 12.00
C PHE A 23 -6.47 -0.93 13.37
N LEU A 24 -6.17 -0.08 14.36
CA LEU A 24 -6.77 -0.15 15.70
C LEU A 24 -8.29 0.13 15.69
N ASN A 25 -8.76 0.91 14.72
CA ASN A 25 -10.19 1.24 14.54
C ASN A 25 -10.95 0.21 13.70
N ALA A 26 -10.25 -0.67 12.96
CA ALA A 26 -10.88 -1.68 12.13
C ALA A 26 -11.41 -2.85 12.97
N LEU A 27 -12.70 -3.17 12.82
CA LEU A 27 -13.39 -4.17 13.63
C LEU A 27 -12.93 -5.61 13.36
N ASP A 28 -12.42 -5.88 12.19
CA ASP A 28 -11.99 -7.18 11.66
C ASP A 28 -10.47 -7.41 11.81
N MET A 29 -9.75 -6.44 12.39
CA MET A 29 -8.31 -6.52 12.64
C MET A 29 -8.00 -6.57 14.13
N ASP A 30 -6.91 -7.26 14.48
CA ASP A 30 -6.40 -7.36 15.85
C ASP A 30 -4.89 -7.09 15.85
N VAL A 31 -4.51 -5.83 16.09
CA VAL A 31 -3.10 -5.44 16.16
C VAL A 31 -2.46 -6.06 17.40
N LYS A 32 -1.44 -6.89 17.21
CA LYS A 32 -0.68 -7.53 18.28
C LYS A 32 0.53 -6.70 18.70
N TRP A 33 1.30 -6.26 17.74
CA TRP A 33 2.51 -5.49 17.97
C TRP A 33 2.80 -4.54 16.81
N VAL A 34 3.51 -3.46 17.16
CA VAL A 34 4.05 -2.48 16.20
C VAL A 34 5.54 -2.31 16.46
N VAL A 35 6.36 -2.39 15.42
CA VAL A 35 7.81 -2.25 15.54
C VAL A 35 8.25 -0.84 15.18
N LYS A 36 9.07 -0.25 16.06
CA LYS A 36 9.75 1.05 15.89
C LYS A 36 11.26 0.86 15.91
N GLN A 37 11.98 1.61 15.11
CA GLN A 37 13.44 1.48 15.02
C GLN A 37 14.13 1.72 16.36
N GLN A 38 13.79 2.80 17.04
CA GLN A 38 14.38 3.15 18.33
C GLN A 38 13.28 3.21 19.41
N LEU A 39 13.37 2.30 20.37
CA LEU A 39 12.53 2.27 21.55
C LEU A 39 13.33 1.62 22.69
N ALA A 40 13.35 2.28 23.84
CA ALA A 40 14.16 1.83 25.00
C ALA A 40 13.57 0.57 25.64
N GLN A 41 12.28 0.51 25.84
CA GLN A 41 11.53 -0.61 26.42
C GLN A 41 10.20 -0.77 25.68
N PRO A 42 9.67 -1.98 25.54
CA PRO A 42 8.31 -2.20 25.05
C PRO A 42 7.29 -1.44 25.88
N GLU A 43 6.28 -0.90 25.23
CA GLU A 43 5.21 -0.13 25.90
C GLU A 43 3.86 -0.34 25.19
N PRO A 44 2.73 -0.21 25.93
CA PRO A 44 1.42 -0.43 25.33
C PRO A 44 1.07 0.67 24.33
N LEU A 45 0.43 0.31 23.23
CA LEU A 45 -0.04 1.27 22.20
C LEU A 45 -1.09 2.24 22.74
N SER A 46 -1.75 1.90 23.86
CA SER A 46 -2.68 2.81 24.55
C SER A 46 -2.03 4.09 25.08
N ASN A 47 -0.69 4.15 25.16
CA ASN A 47 0.03 5.39 25.46
C ASN A 47 -0.07 6.42 24.31
N TYR A 48 -0.39 5.98 23.09
CA TYR A 48 -0.42 6.81 21.88
C TYR A 48 -1.81 6.94 21.25
N PHE A 49 -2.71 5.99 21.54
CA PHE A 49 -4.04 5.92 20.94
C PHE A 49 -5.12 5.65 21.99
N ALA A 50 -6.26 6.31 21.86
CA ALA A 50 -7.47 5.91 22.54
C ALA A 50 -8.00 4.61 21.90
N THR A 51 -7.63 3.46 22.44
CA THR A 51 -8.00 2.15 21.88
C THR A 51 -8.52 1.20 22.94
N SER A 52 -9.46 0.36 22.57
CA SER A 52 -9.91 -0.79 23.37
C SER A 52 -8.95 -1.97 23.32
N ASN A 53 -8.03 -2.00 22.36
CA ASN A 53 -6.99 -3.02 22.22
C ASN A 53 -5.87 -2.76 23.24
N LYS A 54 -6.02 -3.29 24.45
CA LYS A 54 -5.08 -3.07 25.56
C LYS A 54 -3.84 -3.98 25.52
N HIS A 55 -3.84 -5.01 24.69
CA HIS A 55 -2.71 -5.95 24.59
C HIS A 55 -1.72 -5.59 23.47
N ALA A 56 -2.08 -4.67 22.59
CA ALA A 56 -1.19 -4.22 21.51
C ALA A 56 0.03 -3.47 22.06
N GLN A 57 1.24 -3.90 21.65
CA GLN A 57 2.52 -3.38 22.14
C GLN A 57 3.28 -2.62 21.06
N LEU A 58 3.93 -1.54 21.44
CA LEU A 58 4.99 -0.89 20.68
C LEU A 58 6.33 -1.50 21.11
N ILE A 59 7.14 -1.96 20.14
CA ILE A 59 8.35 -2.74 20.37
C ILE A 59 9.51 -2.12 19.60
N GLY A 60 10.67 -2.01 20.21
CA GLY A 60 11.88 -1.59 19.51
C GLY A 60 12.47 -2.74 18.69
N ILE A 61 13.05 -2.41 17.53
CA ILE A 61 13.66 -3.41 16.63
C ILE A 61 14.72 -4.28 17.35
N ARG A 62 15.43 -3.74 18.34
CA ARG A 62 16.41 -4.44 19.16
C ARG A 62 15.82 -5.55 20.05
N HIS A 63 14.50 -5.55 20.24
CA HIS A 63 13.80 -6.57 21.03
C HIS A 63 13.30 -7.74 20.15
N LEU A 64 13.48 -7.67 18.83
CA LEU A 64 13.19 -8.76 17.92
C LEU A 64 14.34 -9.78 17.99
N ASN A 65 14.22 -10.73 18.88
CA ASN A 65 15.09 -11.90 18.94
C ASN A 65 14.60 -12.99 17.97
N LYS A 66 15.33 -14.08 17.89
CA LYS A 66 15.01 -15.20 16.97
C LYS A 66 13.65 -15.86 17.27
N ASP A 67 13.23 -15.85 18.53
CA ASP A 67 12.03 -16.54 19.01
C ASP A 67 10.79 -15.59 19.07
N PHE A 68 11.01 -14.27 18.83
CA PHE A 68 9.96 -13.27 18.96
C PHE A 68 8.70 -13.58 18.13
N PHE A 69 8.87 -14.03 16.90
CA PHE A 69 7.75 -14.30 16.00
C PHE A 69 7.03 -15.61 16.31
N ASP A 70 7.75 -16.59 16.89
CA ASP A 70 7.17 -17.86 17.36
C ASP A 70 6.31 -17.60 18.61
N ASP A 71 6.78 -16.73 19.50
CA ASP A 71 6.06 -16.31 20.71
C ASP A 71 4.89 -15.34 20.41
N ASN A 72 5.00 -14.56 19.32
CA ASN A 72 4.04 -13.52 18.93
C ASN A 72 3.60 -13.66 17.48
N PRO A 73 3.00 -14.80 17.08
CA PRO A 73 2.60 -15.03 15.70
C PRO A 73 1.47 -14.10 15.27
N VAL A 74 1.47 -13.72 13.99
CA VAL A 74 0.43 -12.92 13.36
C VAL A 74 0.05 -13.50 12.00
N ASP A 75 -1.19 -13.28 11.60
CA ASP A 75 -1.66 -13.70 10.28
C ASP A 75 -1.00 -12.87 9.17
N ILE A 76 -0.81 -11.56 9.41
CA ILE A 76 -0.27 -10.64 8.40
C ILE A 76 0.69 -9.63 9.03
N ILE A 77 1.81 -9.40 8.35
CA ILE A 77 2.75 -8.31 8.60
C ILE A 77 2.47 -7.16 7.63
N VAL A 78 2.34 -5.95 8.15
CA VAL A 78 2.17 -4.72 7.38
C VAL A 78 3.43 -3.86 7.53
N ASP A 79 4.12 -3.58 6.42
CA ASP A 79 5.40 -2.88 6.44
C ASP A 79 5.31 -1.46 5.84
N PHE A 80 5.47 -0.46 6.72
CA PHE A 80 5.63 0.97 6.45
C PHE A 80 6.93 1.52 7.07
N SER A 81 7.93 0.68 7.32
CA SER A 81 9.14 1.08 8.04
C SER A 81 10.16 1.79 7.14
N GLY A 82 10.73 1.09 6.20
CA GLY A 82 11.79 1.51 5.31
C GLY A 82 12.43 0.32 4.61
N GLU A 83 13.41 0.57 3.77
CA GLU A 83 14.05 -0.45 2.91
C GLU A 83 14.57 -1.67 3.68
N THR A 84 15.11 -1.45 4.88
CA THR A 84 15.71 -2.54 5.69
C THR A 84 14.68 -3.36 6.47
N GLY A 85 13.42 -2.94 6.55
CA GLY A 85 12.37 -3.64 7.30
C GLY A 85 12.22 -5.10 6.90
N VAL A 86 12.31 -5.37 5.60
CA VAL A 86 12.16 -6.69 5.00
C VAL A 86 13.12 -7.75 5.57
N TYR A 87 14.24 -7.36 6.15
CA TYR A 87 15.22 -8.31 6.70
C TYR A 87 14.88 -8.82 8.10
N TYR A 88 13.96 -8.18 8.82
CA TYR A 88 13.66 -8.51 10.21
C TYR A 88 12.58 -9.57 10.39
N TYR A 89 11.66 -9.74 9.43
CA TYR A 89 10.50 -10.61 9.60
C TYR A 89 10.55 -11.93 8.81
N GLN A 90 11.76 -12.38 8.43
CA GLN A 90 11.93 -13.66 7.71
C GLN A 90 11.33 -14.83 8.49
N ASN A 91 11.58 -14.93 9.81
CA ASN A 91 11.08 -16.04 10.62
C ASN A 91 9.54 -16.06 10.67
N ALA A 92 8.90 -14.88 10.75
CA ALA A 92 7.45 -14.79 10.66
C ALA A 92 6.90 -15.29 9.32
N VAL A 93 7.57 -14.95 8.21
CA VAL A 93 7.21 -15.44 6.86
C VAL A 93 7.33 -16.97 6.79
N LEU A 94 8.42 -17.54 7.30
CA LEU A 94 8.61 -19.00 7.34
C LEU A 94 7.61 -19.68 8.29
N GLY A 95 7.13 -18.97 9.32
CA GLY A 95 6.04 -19.37 10.20
C GLY A 95 4.64 -19.22 9.58
N GLY A 96 4.53 -18.74 8.34
CA GLY A 96 3.27 -18.64 7.59
C GLY A 96 2.60 -17.26 7.59
N SER A 97 3.20 -16.25 8.23
CA SER A 97 2.67 -14.88 8.16
C SER A 97 2.72 -14.34 6.73
N LYS A 98 1.63 -13.73 6.27
CA LYS A 98 1.56 -13.01 4.99
C LYS A 98 2.17 -11.63 5.13
N VAL A 99 2.48 -10.97 4.01
CA VAL A 99 3.14 -9.67 4.00
C VAL A 99 2.38 -8.67 3.13
N VAL A 100 2.13 -7.47 3.65
CA VAL A 100 1.73 -6.28 2.91
C VAL A 100 2.83 -5.24 3.05
N SER A 101 3.61 -4.99 2.01
CA SER A 101 4.68 -3.99 2.01
C SER A 101 4.32 -2.78 1.15
N ALA A 102 4.40 -1.59 1.76
CA ALA A 102 4.14 -0.29 1.13
C ALA A 102 5.41 0.56 0.97
N ILE A 103 6.58 -0.06 0.98
CA ILE A 103 7.87 0.64 0.88
C ILE A 103 8.11 1.10 -0.57
N SER A 104 8.36 2.40 -0.75
CA SER A 104 8.51 3.00 -2.07
C SER A 104 9.94 2.98 -2.62
N GLN A 105 10.93 2.69 -1.79
CA GLN A 105 12.35 2.83 -2.13
C GLN A 105 13.13 1.53 -1.94
N TYR A 106 12.55 0.39 -2.29
CA TYR A 106 13.32 -0.85 -2.35
C TYR A 106 14.30 -0.85 -3.53
N THR A 107 15.51 -1.36 -3.28
CA THR A 107 16.46 -1.74 -4.33
C THR A 107 16.09 -3.13 -4.87
N ASP A 108 16.77 -3.55 -5.94
CA ASP A 108 16.58 -4.90 -6.51
C ASP A 108 16.81 -6.01 -5.49
N LYS A 109 17.70 -5.78 -4.51
CA LYS A 109 18.00 -6.74 -3.44
C LYS A 109 16.80 -6.98 -2.52
N GLU A 110 16.13 -5.92 -2.06
CA GLU A 110 14.95 -6.03 -1.22
C GLU A 110 13.74 -6.56 -2.02
N LEU A 111 13.62 -6.16 -3.28
CA LEU A 111 12.60 -6.71 -4.18
C LEU A 111 12.80 -8.21 -4.41
N GLN A 112 14.06 -8.66 -4.56
CA GLN A 112 14.34 -10.09 -4.65
C GLN A 112 13.97 -10.83 -3.36
N ARG A 113 14.25 -10.23 -2.19
CA ARG A 113 13.83 -10.79 -0.89
C ARG A 113 12.31 -10.97 -0.79
N LEU A 114 11.52 -10.00 -1.27
CA LEU A 114 10.07 -10.16 -1.31
C LEU A 114 9.62 -11.28 -2.26
N LYS A 115 10.29 -11.43 -3.41
CA LYS A 115 10.04 -12.56 -4.33
C LYS A 115 10.35 -13.90 -3.68
N ASP A 116 11.44 -13.98 -2.90
CA ASP A 116 11.80 -15.18 -2.16
C ASP A 116 10.73 -15.50 -1.11
N TYR A 117 10.25 -14.51 -0.37
CA TYR A 117 9.15 -14.68 0.58
C TYR A 117 7.86 -15.15 -0.09
N ALA A 118 7.58 -14.69 -1.31
CA ALA A 118 6.40 -15.07 -2.07
C ALA A 118 6.36 -16.56 -2.45
N GLN A 119 7.48 -17.27 -2.36
CA GLN A 119 7.53 -18.73 -2.51
C GLN A 119 6.95 -19.45 -1.29
N HIS A 120 6.96 -18.81 -0.11
CA HIS A 120 6.54 -19.40 1.16
C HIS A 120 5.17 -18.90 1.64
N THR A 121 4.76 -17.72 1.22
CA THR A 121 3.51 -17.09 1.65
C THR A 121 2.94 -16.12 0.61
N ALA A 122 1.75 -15.57 0.85
CA ALA A 122 1.23 -14.48 0.03
C ALA A 122 1.91 -13.15 0.43
N VAL A 123 2.54 -12.49 -0.54
CA VAL A 123 3.19 -11.18 -0.39
C VAL A 123 2.52 -10.18 -1.31
N LEU A 124 1.95 -9.12 -0.77
CA LEU A 124 1.54 -7.96 -1.54
C LEU A 124 2.61 -6.88 -1.44
N TYR A 125 3.11 -6.45 -2.57
CA TYR A 125 3.99 -5.30 -2.67
C TYR A 125 3.35 -4.20 -3.49
N SER A 126 3.18 -3.03 -2.90
CA SER A 126 2.68 -1.85 -3.60
C SER A 126 3.26 -0.56 -3.02
N PRO A 127 4.23 0.09 -3.68
CA PRO A 127 4.74 1.40 -3.26
C PRO A 127 3.67 2.50 -3.29
N ASN A 128 2.59 2.30 -4.04
CA ASN A 128 1.37 3.11 -4.02
C ASN A 128 0.23 2.27 -3.43
N ILE A 129 0.05 2.31 -2.10
CA ILE A 129 -0.89 1.42 -1.42
C ILE A 129 -2.34 1.92 -1.44
N THR A 130 -2.63 3.18 -1.83
CA THR A 130 -3.99 3.70 -1.80
C THR A 130 -4.88 3.07 -2.88
N ILE A 131 -6.12 2.76 -2.53
CA ILE A 131 -7.09 2.15 -3.45
C ILE A 131 -7.30 3.03 -4.68
N GLY A 132 -7.55 4.34 -4.46
CA GLY A 132 -7.94 5.25 -5.52
C GLY A 132 -6.89 5.40 -6.63
N ILE A 133 -5.60 5.54 -6.29
CA ILE A 133 -4.56 5.67 -7.32
C ILE A 133 -4.36 4.37 -8.13
N ASN A 134 -4.50 3.21 -7.48
CA ASN A 134 -4.44 1.94 -8.20
C ASN A 134 -5.67 1.72 -9.08
N PHE A 135 -6.85 2.22 -8.67
CA PHE A 135 -8.03 2.26 -9.53
C PHE A 135 -7.80 3.16 -10.74
N VAL A 136 -7.25 4.38 -10.56
CA VAL A 136 -6.87 5.26 -11.69
C VAL A 136 -5.94 4.53 -12.65
N MET A 137 -4.93 3.82 -12.14
CA MET A 137 -4.00 3.04 -12.96
C MET A 137 -4.72 2.00 -13.81
N VAL A 138 -5.60 1.19 -13.20
CA VAL A 138 -6.34 0.12 -13.88
C VAL A 138 -7.34 0.70 -14.88
N ALA A 139 -8.12 1.72 -14.47
CA ALA A 139 -9.11 2.38 -15.33
C ALA A 139 -8.45 3.05 -16.54
N SER A 140 -7.31 3.69 -16.34
CA SER A 140 -6.55 4.33 -17.44
C SER A 140 -6.00 3.31 -18.43
N LYS A 141 -5.45 2.18 -17.97
CA LYS A 141 -5.03 1.07 -18.83
C LYS A 141 -6.20 0.49 -19.64
N LEU A 142 -7.37 0.37 -19.00
CA LEU A 142 -8.58 -0.09 -19.68
C LEU A 142 -9.02 0.92 -20.76
N MET A 143 -9.05 2.21 -20.41
CA MET A 143 -9.41 3.28 -21.33
C MET A 143 -8.47 3.36 -22.53
N ARG A 144 -7.16 3.21 -22.32
CA ARG A 144 -6.15 3.14 -23.41
C ARG A 144 -6.43 2.01 -24.39
N LYS A 145 -6.91 0.85 -23.90
CA LYS A 145 -7.29 -0.29 -24.77
C LYS A 145 -8.59 -0.03 -25.53
N ILE A 146 -9.56 0.64 -24.90
CA ILE A 146 -10.86 0.96 -25.53
C ILE A 146 -10.70 2.05 -26.59
N ALA A 147 -9.88 3.08 -26.32
CA ALA A 147 -9.64 4.20 -27.21
C ALA A 147 -8.13 4.41 -27.46
N PRO A 148 -7.48 3.53 -28.25
CA PRO A 148 -6.02 3.58 -28.45
C PRO A 148 -5.55 4.83 -29.23
N HIS A 149 -6.48 5.54 -29.88
CA HIS A 149 -6.23 6.76 -30.63
C HIS A 149 -6.49 8.05 -29.84
N ALA A 150 -6.89 7.95 -28.57
CA ALA A 150 -7.07 9.12 -27.72
C ALA A 150 -5.71 9.77 -27.40
N ASP A 151 -5.65 11.11 -27.42
CA ASP A 151 -4.55 11.84 -26.86
C ASP A 151 -4.57 11.70 -25.34
N ILE A 152 -3.39 11.56 -24.70
CA ILE A 152 -3.32 11.33 -23.26
C ILE A 152 -2.40 12.35 -22.63
N GLU A 153 -2.91 13.02 -21.58
CA GLU A 153 -2.12 13.89 -20.71
C GLU A 153 -2.29 13.48 -19.25
N ILE A 154 -1.24 13.64 -18.47
CA ILE A 154 -1.25 13.43 -17.02
C ILE A 154 -1.03 14.77 -16.34
N VAL A 155 -1.89 15.10 -15.37
CA VAL A 155 -1.71 16.26 -14.48
C VAL A 155 -1.50 15.75 -13.06
N GLU A 156 -0.41 16.18 -12.43
CA GLU A 156 -0.15 15.86 -11.02
C GLU A 156 0.01 17.14 -10.20
N GLU A 157 -0.62 17.17 -9.04
CA GLU A 157 -0.60 18.32 -8.15
C GLU A 157 -0.07 17.90 -6.78
N HIS A 158 0.93 18.63 -6.28
CA HIS A 158 1.53 18.39 -4.97
C HIS A 158 1.87 19.70 -4.26
N PHE A 159 2.26 19.57 -2.97
CA PHE A 159 2.66 20.69 -2.14
C PHE A 159 3.81 21.51 -2.77
N ARG A 160 3.82 22.81 -2.46
CA ARG A 160 4.68 23.81 -3.12
C ARG A 160 6.15 23.44 -3.20
N HIS A 161 6.71 22.79 -2.21
CA HIS A 161 8.15 22.52 -2.11
C HIS A 161 8.58 21.14 -2.64
N LYS A 162 7.69 20.37 -3.24
CA LYS A 162 8.05 19.12 -3.91
C LYS A 162 8.85 19.43 -5.18
N LYS A 163 10.11 18.98 -5.22
CA LYS A 163 11.04 19.33 -6.32
C LYS A 163 10.82 18.48 -7.57
N GLU A 164 10.58 17.19 -7.39
CA GLU A 164 10.57 16.22 -8.48
C GLU A 164 9.16 15.89 -8.95
N ILE A 165 9.05 15.45 -10.21
CA ILE A 165 7.83 14.85 -10.76
C ILE A 165 7.42 13.68 -9.86
N SER A 166 6.13 13.53 -9.65
CA SER A 166 5.58 12.41 -8.86
C SER A 166 5.98 11.05 -9.44
N GLY A 167 6.56 10.18 -8.61
CA GLY A 167 6.82 8.80 -9.01
C GLY A 167 5.56 8.05 -9.44
N THR A 168 4.40 8.43 -8.92
CA THR A 168 3.09 7.92 -9.34
C THR A 168 2.74 8.36 -10.77
N ALA A 169 2.98 9.64 -11.11
CA ALA A 169 2.74 10.14 -12.46
C ALA A 169 3.65 9.46 -13.48
N ARG A 170 4.94 9.26 -13.14
CA ARG A 170 5.86 8.49 -13.99
C ARG A 170 5.39 7.06 -14.22
N ARG A 171 4.89 6.38 -13.19
CA ARG A 171 4.32 5.03 -13.32
C ARG A 171 3.05 5.01 -14.17
N LEU A 172 2.22 6.06 -14.10
CA LEU A 172 1.05 6.21 -14.99
C LEU A 172 1.51 6.38 -16.44
N ALA A 173 2.48 7.25 -16.72
CA ALA A 173 3.02 7.44 -18.06
C ALA A 173 3.61 6.14 -18.64
N GLN A 174 4.44 5.45 -17.86
CA GLN A 174 4.99 4.14 -18.23
C GLN A 174 3.90 3.09 -18.51
N ALA A 175 2.86 3.05 -17.67
CA ALA A 175 1.76 2.08 -17.81
C ALA A 175 0.87 2.35 -19.02
N LEU A 176 0.86 3.61 -19.51
CA LEU A 176 0.09 4.06 -20.67
C LEU A 176 0.95 4.12 -21.95
N ASP A 177 2.25 3.80 -21.84
CA ASP A 177 3.21 3.87 -22.94
C ASP A 177 3.25 5.26 -23.59
N ILE A 178 3.42 6.28 -22.75
CA ILE A 178 3.58 7.70 -23.13
C ILE A 178 4.85 8.27 -22.51
N ASP A 179 5.44 9.28 -23.19
CA ASP A 179 6.66 9.92 -22.75
C ASP A 179 6.42 10.80 -21.51
N GLU A 180 7.21 10.60 -20.45
CA GLU A 180 7.04 11.31 -19.17
C GLU A 180 7.45 12.78 -19.24
N GLU A 181 8.36 13.16 -20.15
CA GLU A 181 8.84 14.54 -20.26
C GLU A 181 7.84 15.45 -20.98
N THR A 182 7.08 14.88 -21.91
CA THR A 182 6.14 15.64 -22.75
C THR A 182 4.69 15.55 -22.29
N HIS A 183 4.31 14.47 -21.56
CA HIS A 183 2.89 14.20 -21.22
C HIS A 183 2.58 14.29 -19.71
N ILE A 184 3.55 14.72 -18.87
CA ILE A 184 3.29 14.96 -17.45
C ILE A 184 3.36 16.45 -17.14
N ASN A 185 2.24 17.01 -16.68
CA ASN A 185 2.12 18.39 -16.22
C ASN A 185 2.12 18.44 -14.70
N SER A 186 3.09 19.10 -14.10
CA SER A 186 3.27 19.20 -12.65
C SER A 186 2.80 20.53 -12.10
N ILE A 187 1.88 20.53 -11.14
CA ILE A 187 1.42 21.70 -10.41
C ILE A 187 1.95 21.66 -8.97
N ARG A 188 2.50 22.77 -8.48
CA ARG A 188 3.08 22.94 -7.15
C ARG A 188 2.40 24.08 -6.42
N VAL A 189 1.45 23.75 -5.52
CA VAL A 189 0.65 24.77 -4.81
C VAL A 189 0.24 24.29 -3.43
N GLY A 190 0.26 25.18 -2.46
CA GLY A 190 -0.25 24.95 -1.11
C GLY A 190 0.34 23.73 -0.44
N GLY A 191 -0.53 22.97 0.24
CA GLY A 191 -0.22 21.76 0.98
C GLY A 191 -0.82 20.48 0.38
N ILE A 192 -1.12 20.45 -0.91
CA ILE A 192 -1.71 19.28 -1.60
C ILE A 192 -0.83 18.06 -1.35
N ILE A 193 -1.41 17.01 -0.81
CA ILE A 193 -0.69 15.77 -0.49
C ILE A 193 -0.32 15.02 -1.76
N GLY A 194 -1.24 14.95 -2.72
CA GLY A 194 -1.07 14.36 -4.03
C GLY A 194 -2.39 14.19 -4.74
N LYS A 195 -2.50 14.77 -5.92
CA LYS A 195 -3.61 14.56 -6.85
C LYS A 195 -3.01 14.12 -8.18
N HIS A 196 -3.65 13.17 -8.83
CA HIS A 196 -3.26 12.67 -10.15
C HIS A 196 -4.50 12.55 -11.01
N GLU A 197 -4.43 13.09 -12.20
CA GLU A 197 -5.46 13.08 -13.20
C GLU A 197 -4.88 12.56 -14.51
N VAL A 198 -5.59 11.62 -15.13
CA VAL A 198 -5.29 11.16 -16.50
C VAL A 198 -6.44 11.68 -17.40
N ILE A 199 -6.09 12.41 -18.42
CA ILE A 199 -6.98 13.02 -19.37
C ILE A 199 -6.86 12.27 -20.70
N PHE A 200 -8.00 11.78 -21.22
CA PHE A 200 -8.11 11.20 -22.54
C PHE A 200 -8.91 12.15 -23.43
N GLY A 201 -8.24 12.72 -24.43
CA GLY A 201 -8.83 13.60 -25.45
C GLY A 201 -9.27 12.81 -26.66
N LEU A 202 -10.54 12.94 -27.04
CA LEU A 202 -11.10 12.43 -28.28
C LEU A 202 -11.67 13.62 -29.08
N PRO A 203 -11.95 13.50 -30.38
CA PRO A 203 -12.33 14.65 -31.22
C PRO A 203 -13.49 15.50 -30.68
N ASN A 204 -14.48 14.89 -30.00
CA ASN A 204 -15.68 15.57 -29.52
C ASN A 204 -15.99 15.35 -28.03
N GLN A 205 -15.06 14.74 -27.28
CA GLN A 205 -15.26 14.49 -25.84
C GLN A 205 -13.92 14.32 -25.13
N THR A 206 -13.96 14.52 -23.83
CA THR A 206 -12.80 14.30 -22.96
C THR A 206 -13.21 13.40 -21.79
N ILE A 207 -12.39 12.42 -21.47
CA ILE A 207 -12.58 11.57 -20.29
C ILE A 207 -11.48 11.90 -19.30
N ARG A 208 -11.82 12.07 -18.02
CA ARG A 208 -10.90 12.37 -16.94
C ARG A 208 -11.02 11.35 -15.83
N VAL A 209 -9.91 10.74 -15.44
CA VAL A 209 -9.83 9.80 -14.31
C VAL A 209 -8.96 10.44 -13.24
N VAL A 210 -9.56 10.79 -12.10
CA VAL A 210 -8.92 11.60 -11.07
C VAL A 210 -8.89 10.89 -9.74
N HIS A 211 -7.78 11.01 -9.03
CA HIS A 211 -7.63 10.64 -7.63
C HIS A 211 -6.91 11.74 -6.86
N GLU A 212 -7.43 12.07 -5.69
CA GLU A 212 -6.80 13.00 -4.75
C GLU A 212 -6.70 12.37 -3.36
N SER A 213 -5.51 12.41 -2.77
CA SER A 213 -5.27 12.01 -1.39
C SER A 213 -5.61 13.19 -0.46
N ILE A 214 -6.74 13.13 0.22
CA ILE A 214 -7.20 14.19 1.14
C ILE A 214 -6.36 14.19 2.42
N ASN A 215 -6.01 13.00 2.93
CA ASN A 215 -5.12 12.84 4.07
C ASN A 215 -4.38 11.50 4.02
N ARG A 216 -3.41 11.32 4.93
CA ARG A 216 -2.57 10.10 4.96
C ARG A 216 -3.29 8.84 5.47
N ALA A 217 -4.50 8.95 6.03
CA ALA A 217 -5.30 7.79 6.42
C ALA A 217 -5.62 6.89 5.20
N ALA A 218 -5.66 7.48 4.00
CA ALA A 218 -5.82 6.73 2.76
C ALA A 218 -4.79 5.59 2.59
N PHE A 219 -3.56 5.74 3.12
CA PHE A 219 -2.55 4.66 3.11
C PHE A 219 -2.96 3.51 4.04
N GLY A 220 -3.49 3.83 5.25
CA GLY A 220 -4.00 2.83 6.19
C GLY A 220 -5.21 2.08 5.62
N GLN A 221 -6.13 2.80 4.99
CA GLN A 221 -7.31 2.21 4.33
C GLN A 221 -6.90 1.28 3.17
N GLY A 222 -5.90 1.68 2.38
CA GLY A 222 -5.34 0.82 1.33
C GLY A 222 -4.67 -0.43 1.88
N ALA A 223 -3.92 -0.31 2.99
CA ALA A 223 -3.30 -1.45 3.65
C ALA A 223 -4.35 -2.40 4.27
N LEU A 224 -5.43 -1.88 4.86
CA LEU A 224 -6.56 -2.68 5.34
C LEU A 224 -7.22 -3.46 4.20
N PHE A 225 -7.48 -2.79 3.07
CA PHE A 225 -7.97 -3.45 1.86
C PHE A 225 -7.03 -4.57 1.42
N ALA A 226 -5.74 -4.29 1.31
CA ALA A 226 -4.71 -5.27 0.93
C ALA A 226 -4.71 -6.49 1.86
N CYS A 227 -4.75 -6.29 3.18
CA CYS A 227 -4.81 -7.37 4.17
C CYS A 227 -6.03 -8.28 3.96
N ARG A 228 -7.22 -7.69 3.75
CA ARG A 228 -8.45 -8.45 3.48
C ARG A 228 -8.34 -9.30 2.21
N GLN A 229 -7.75 -8.73 1.16
CA GLN A 229 -7.60 -9.43 -0.12
C GLN A 229 -6.63 -10.60 -0.03
N ILE A 230 -5.45 -10.43 0.61
CA ILE A 230 -4.45 -11.49 0.65
C ILE A 230 -4.68 -12.52 1.76
N ALA A 231 -5.60 -12.26 2.70
CA ALA A 231 -5.82 -13.15 3.86
C ALA A 231 -6.01 -14.63 3.48
N ASN A 232 -6.70 -14.89 2.38
CA ASN A 232 -6.96 -16.23 1.87
C ASN A 232 -6.25 -16.55 0.55
N SER A 233 -5.31 -15.69 0.12
CA SER A 233 -4.57 -15.91 -1.13
C SER A 233 -3.53 -17.01 -0.97
N ALA A 234 -3.27 -17.74 -2.06
CA ALA A 234 -2.17 -18.68 -2.17
C ALA A 234 -0.82 -17.96 -2.09
N ASN A 235 0.26 -18.74 -1.92
CA ASN A 235 1.61 -18.20 -1.99
C ASN A 235 1.84 -17.51 -3.34
N GLY A 236 2.51 -16.37 -3.33
CA GLY A 236 2.78 -15.60 -4.53
C GLY A 236 3.00 -14.12 -4.26
N LEU A 237 3.48 -13.43 -5.28
CA LEU A 237 3.69 -11.98 -5.25
C LEU A 237 2.51 -11.28 -5.92
N TYR A 238 1.85 -10.42 -5.18
CA TYR A 238 0.67 -9.66 -5.60
C TYR A 238 0.96 -8.16 -5.63
N SER A 239 0.20 -7.43 -6.43
CA SER A 239 0.17 -5.96 -6.42
C SER A 239 -1.26 -5.45 -6.21
N MET A 240 -1.40 -4.19 -5.75
CA MET A 240 -2.72 -3.55 -5.63
C MET A 240 -3.45 -3.49 -6.98
N GLU A 241 -2.72 -3.23 -8.07
CA GLU A 241 -3.29 -3.19 -9.41
C GLU A 241 -3.90 -4.54 -9.82
N GLN A 242 -3.18 -5.66 -9.56
CA GLN A 242 -3.69 -7.01 -9.83
C GLN A 242 -4.97 -7.30 -9.03
N LEU A 243 -4.99 -6.98 -7.73
CA LEU A 243 -6.16 -7.20 -6.89
C LEU A 243 -7.37 -6.39 -7.35
N ILE A 244 -7.16 -5.13 -7.69
CA ILE A 244 -8.26 -4.27 -8.19
C ILE A 244 -8.73 -4.77 -9.56
N SER A 245 -7.82 -5.16 -10.46
CA SER A 245 -8.19 -5.71 -11.76
C SER A 245 -9.02 -6.99 -11.64
N GLN A 246 -8.63 -7.90 -10.72
CA GLN A 246 -9.38 -9.12 -10.44
C GLN A 246 -10.78 -8.81 -9.89
N ASN A 247 -10.90 -7.86 -8.96
CA ASN A 247 -12.19 -7.45 -8.41
C ASN A 247 -13.09 -6.85 -9.51
N ILE A 248 -12.56 -5.99 -10.40
CA ILE A 248 -13.31 -5.44 -11.52
C ILE A 248 -13.77 -6.55 -12.46
N ALA A 249 -12.91 -7.50 -12.80
CA ALA A 249 -13.26 -8.62 -13.67
C ALA A 249 -14.39 -9.48 -13.07
N ASN A 250 -14.31 -9.80 -11.77
CA ASN A 250 -15.34 -10.55 -11.08
C ASN A 250 -16.69 -9.79 -11.06
N MET A 251 -16.68 -8.48 -10.74
CA MET A 251 -17.88 -7.65 -10.77
C MET A 251 -18.48 -7.53 -12.17
N ALA A 252 -17.67 -7.46 -13.22
CA ALA A 252 -18.15 -7.40 -14.59
C ALA A 252 -18.87 -8.70 -15.02
N LEU A 253 -18.42 -9.85 -14.53
CA LEU A 253 -19.10 -11.14 -14.76
C LEU A 253 -20.45 -11.19 -14.04
N ASP A 254 -20.51 -10.69 -12.81
CA ASP A 254 -21.76 -10.63 -12.02
C ASP A 254 -22.79 -9.67 -12.64
N LEU A 255 -22.34 -8.57 -13.27
CA LEU A 255 -23.21 -7.63 -13.97
C LEU A 255 -23.70 -8.14 -15.33
N ALA A 256 -23.04 -9.14 -15.92
CA ALA A 256 -23.40 -9.73 -17.19
C ALA A 256 -24.33 -10.96 -17.06
N SER A 257 -24.52 -11.44 -15.82
CA SER A 257 -25.39 -12.56 -15.46
C SER A 257 -26.79 -12.07 -15.03
#